data_ea667b62874e825161d0d4088a38c030
#
_entry.id   ea667b62874e825161d0d4088a38c030
#
_cell.length_a   1.000
_cell.length_b   1.000
_cell.length_c   1.000
_cell.angle_alpha   90.00
_cell.angle_beta   90.00
_cell.angle_gamma   90.00
#
_symmetry.space_group_name_H-M   'P 1'
#
loop_
_entity.id
_entity.type
_entity.pdbx_description
1 polymer ?
#
loop_
_entity_poly.entity_id
_entity_poly.type
_entity_poly.pdbx_seq_one_letter_code
_entity_poly.pdbx_strand_id
1 'polypeptide(L)'
;RLRSRGLGDVYKRQGVIRAAHEAGKVDMVYCDETRPLLQGARLTAYELVSDHIPATLIADNMAASLMAKGKIDLAVVGCDRMAANGDFANKIGTYSVAVNAHYHGIPFYVALPCSTIDLSLADGSGIPIEERDRDEVRTLYGTRTAPESVEVCNPAFDVTPHSLVTGIITEKGVIYPPFQENLQKLFG
;
A
#
# COMPACT_ATOMS: atom_id res chain seq x y z
N ARG A 1 7.93 20.17 -14.02
CA ARG A 1 7.55 18.73 -14.10
C ARG A 1 8.25 17.97 -12.98
N LEU A 2 7.59 17.83 -11.89
CA LEU A 2 8.00 16.89 -10.84
C LEU A 2 7.69 15.47 -11.33
N ARG A 3 8.69 14.83 -11.91
CA ARG A 3 8.67 13.38 -12.14
C ARG A 3 9.17 12.71 -10.86
N SER A 4 8.28 12.38 -9.93
CA SER A 4 8.61 11.47 -8.85
C SER A 4 8.01 10.10 -9.16
N ARG A 5 8.84 9.06 -9.13
CA ARG A 5 8.41 7.67 -9.32
C ARG A 5 7.47 7.16 -8.22
N GLY A 6 7.20 7.94 -7.19
CA GLY A 6 6.27 7.61 -6.10
C GLY A 6 4.90 8.31 -6.15
N LEU A 7 4.72 9.32 -7.01
CA LEU A 7 3.44 10.06 -7.11
C LEU A 7 2.34 9.28 -7.85
N GLY A 8 2.71 8.36 -8.75
CA GLY A 8 1.72 7.60 -9.50
C GLY A 8 0.88 6.66 -8.63
N ASP A 9 1.45 6.11 -7.57
CA ASP A 9 0.79 5.17 -6.67
C ASP A 9 -0.21 5.88 -5.74
N VAL A 10 0.15 7.06 -5.25
CA VAL A 10 -0.69 7.91 -4.42
C VAL A 10 -1.97 8.33 -5.18
N TYR A 11 -1.87 8.75 -6.44
CA TYR A 11 -3.03 9.17 -7.25
C TYR A 11 -4.06 8.06 -7.49
N LYS A 12 -3.64 6.78 -7.55
CA LYS A 12 -4.52 5.65 -7.90
C LYS A 12 -5.34 5.15 -6.72
N ARG A 13 -4.69 4.88 -5.60
CA ARG A 13 -5.37 4.55 -4.35
C ARG A 13 -6.30 5.67 -3.91
N GLN A 14 -5.87 6.92 -4.01
CA GLN A 14 -6.69 8.08 -3.67
C GLN A 14 -7.83 8.31 -4.65
N GLY A 15 -7.67 7.97 -5.94
CA GLY A 15 -8.77 7.97 -6.90
C GLY A 15 -9.93 7.06 -6.47
N VAL A 16 -9.61 5.88 -5.93
CA VAL A 16 -10.62 4.96 -5.36
C VAL A 16 -11.32 5.59 -4.14
N ILE A 17 -10.53 6.17 -3.22
CA ILE A 17 -11.07 6.80 -2.01
C ILE A 17 -11.94 8.01 -2.37
N ARG A 18 -11.49 8.88 -3.28
CA ARG A 18 -12.26 10.04 -3.76
C ARG A 18 -13.60 9.62 -4.38
N ALA A 19 -13.58 8.68 -5.31
CA ALA A 19 -14.79 8.18 -5.95
C ALA A 19 -15.76 7.54 -4.94
N ALA A 20 -15.26 6.80 -3.96
CA ALA A 20 -16.07 6.23 -2.90
C ALA A 20 -16.66 7.32 -1.97
N HIS A 21 -15.88 8.35 -1.66
CA HIS A 21 -16.35 9.49 -0.85
C HIS A 21 -17.42 10.30 -1.58
N GLU A 22 -17.22 10.62 -2.86
CA GLU A 22 -18.21 11.29 -3.70
C GLU A 22 -19.53 10.50 -3.82
N ALA A 23 -19.42 9.17 -3.79
CA ALA A 23 -20.58 8.26 -3.76
C ALA A 23 -21.24 8.13 -2.36
N GLY A 24 -20.75 8.86 -1.34
CA GLY A 24 -21.27 8.79 0.03
C GLY A 24 -21.03 7.47 0.74
N LYS A 25 -19.94 6.74 0.38
CA LYS A 25 -19.62 5.42 0.91
C LYS A 25 -18.41 5.41 1.85
N VAL A 26 -17.88 6.57 2.20
CA VAL A 26 -16.72 6.70 3.09
C VAL A 26 -17.07 7.61 4.25
N ASP A 27 -17.12 7.06 5.44
CA ASP A 27 -17.34 7.80 6.68
C ASP A 27 -16.00 8.31 7.25
N MET A 28 -14.94 7.48 7.17
CA MET A 28 -13.63 7.79 7.73
C MET A 28 -12.53 7.01 6.99
N VAL A 29 -11.41 7.66 6.74
CA VAL A 29 -10.18 7.03 6.24
C VAL A 29 -9.13 7.03 7.35
N TYR A 30 -8.65 5.85 7.74
CA TYR A 30 -7.47 5.71 8.58
C TYR A 30 -6.25 5.58 7.68
N CYS A 31 -5.27 6.46 7.84
CA CYS A 31 -4.04 6.43 7.06
C CYS A 31 -2.82 6.18 7.94
N ASP A 32 -2.07 5.12 7.62
CA ASP A 32 -0.80 4.81 8.26
C ASP A 32 0.23 5.90 7.96
N GLU A 33 1.06 6.27 8.95
CA GLU A 33 2.09 7.30 8.77
C GLU A 33 3.19 6.92 7.77
N THR A 34 3.42 5.63 7.58
CA THR A 34 4.41 5.04 6.66
C THR A 34 5.84 5.37 7.05
N ARG A 35 6.35 4.76 8.15
CA ARG A 35 7.77 4.81 8.49
C ARG A 35 8.62 4.12 7.40
N PRO A 36 9.91 4.49 7.20
CA PRO A 36 10.62 5.57 7.91
C PRO A 36 10.38 6.97 7.35
N LEU A 37 9.99 7.14 6.08
CA LEU A 37 9.93 8.44 5.39
C LEU A 37 8.61 9.19 5.57
N LEU A 38 7.64 8.61 6.25
CA LEU A 38 6.36 9.23 6.63
C LEU A 38 5.52 9.73 5.45
N GLN A 39 5.53 9.02 4.31
CA GLN A 39 4.74 9.42 3.13
C GLN A 39 3.23 9.41 3.42
N GLY A 40 2.74 8.50 4.27
CA GLY A 40 1.35 8.49 4.69
C GLY A 40 0.96 9.76 5.45
N ALA A 41 1.80 10.19 6.39
CA ALA A 41 1.58 11.43 7.13
C ALA A 41 1.75 12.68 6.26
N ARG A 42 2.77 12.71 5.41
CA ARG A 42 3.15 13.92 4.66
C ARG A 42 2.36 14.11 3.37
N LEU A 43 1.95 13.04 2.71
CA LEU A 43 1.27 13.07 1.42
C LEU A 43 -0.18 12.60 1.53
N THR A 44 -0.43 11.38 1.99
CA THR A 44 -1.78 10.82 2.02
C THR A 44 -2.72 11.62 2.91
N ALA A 45 -2.30 11.92 4.16
CA ALA A 45 -3.12 12.71 5.07
C ALA A 45 -3.36 14.13 4.55
N TYR A 46 -2.33 14.76 3.97
CA TYR A 46 -2.46 16.09 3.36
C TYR A 46 -3.50 16.10 2.23
N GLU A 47 -3.45 15.12 1.32
CA GLU A 47 -4.38 15.05 0.19
C GLU A 47 -5.82 14.79 0.67
N LEU A 48 -6.02 13.86 1.63
CA LEU A 48 -7.35 13.60 2.17
C LEU A 48 -7.96 14.84 2.81
N VAL A 49 -7.18 15.58 3.60
CA VAL A 49 -7.64 16.84 4.22
C VAL A 49 -7.93 17.90 3.16
N SER A 50 -7.07 18.02 2.13
CA SER A 50 -7.28 18.99 1.03
C SER A 50 -8.55 18.68 0.22
N ASP A 51 -8.90 17.41 0.10
CA ASP A 51 -10.12 16.93 -0.58
C ASP A 51 -11.35 16.92 0.35
N HIS A 52 -11.23 17.42 1.58
CA HIS A 52 -12.29 17.40 2.61
C HIS A 52 -12.81 15.99 2.93
N ILE A 53 -11.99 14.97 2.77
CA ILE A 53 -12.31 13.59 3.14
C ILE A 53 -11.97 13.37 4.61
N PRO A 54 -12.93 12.92 5.44
CA PRO A 54 -12.65 12.62 6.85
C PRO A 54 -11.51 11.63 6.99
N ALA A 55 -10.44 12.02 7.68
CA ALA A 55 -9.24 11.22 7.82
C ALA A 55 -8.67 11.24 9.23
N THR A 56 -8.11 10.13 9.65
CA THR A 56 -7.38 9.96 10.90
C THR A 56 -6.01 9.37 10.61
N LEU A 57 -4.95 10.10 10.97
CA LEU A 57 -3.58 9.60 10.89
C LEU A 57 -3.30 8.66 12.05
N ILE A 58 -2.68 7.52 11.76
CA ILE A 58 -2.29 6.51 12.75
C ILE A 58 -0.83 6.10 12.56
N ALA A 59 -0.18 5.62 13.61
CA ALA A 59 1.11 4.96 13.48
C ALA A 59 0.93 3.58 12.81
N ASP A 60 1.95 3.12 12.05
CA ASP A 60 1.89 1.89 11.23
C ASP A 60 1.50 0.63 12.03
N ASN A 61 1.80 0.59 13.32
CA ASN A 61 1.48 -0.53 14.19
C ASN A 61 0.08 -0.48 14.82
N MET A 62 -0.75 0.51 14.48
CA MET A 62 -2.09 0.66 15.06
C MET A 62 -3.19 -0.01 14.25
N ALA A 63 -2.96 -0.30 12.97
CA ALA A 63 -3.98 -0.84 12.05
C ALA A 63 -4.67 -2.09 12.61
N ALA A 64 -3.91 -3.08 13.10
CA ALA A 64 -4.45 -4.31 13.67
C ALA A 64 -5.40 -4.08 14.86
N SER A 65 -5.06 -3.11 15.73
CA SER A 65 -5.91 -2.75 16.88
C SER A 65 -7.25 -2.15 16.46
N LEU A 66 -7.28 -1.37 15.37
CA LEU A 66 -8.50 -0.80 14.80
C LEU A 66 -9.34 -1.87 14.10
N MET A 67 -8.70 -2.79 13.38
CA MET A 67 -9.34 -3.95 12.77
C MET A 67 -10.03 -4.84 13.83
N ALA A 68 -9.33 -5.16 14.92
CA ALA A 68 -9.86 -5.93 16.02
C ALA A 68 -11.07 -5.27 16.71
N LYS A 69 -11.17 -3.95 16.66
CA LYS A 69 -12.29 -3.16 17.20
C LYS A 69 -13.44 -2.97 16.21
N GLY A 70 -13.36 -3.56 15.02
CA GLY A 70 -14.38 -3.40 13.97
C GLY A 70 -14.50 -1.96 13.45
N LYS A 71 -13.38 -1.22 13.42
CA LYS A 71 -13.34 0.16 12.91
C LYS A 71 -12.96 0.24 11.44
N ILE A 72 -12.55 -0.86 10.84
CA ILE A 72 -12.09 -0.95 9.46
C ILE A 72 -12.97 -1.96 8.71
N ASP A 73 -13.62 -1.50 7.65
CA ASP A 73 -14.46 -2.33 6.79
C ASP A 73 -13.72 -2.83 5.54
N LEU A 74 -12.66 -2.10 5.15
CA LEU A 74 -11.90 -2.37 3.93
C LEU A 74 -10.49 -1.78 4.04
N ALA A 75 -9.49 -2.49 3.53
CA ALA A 75 -8.14 -1.98 3.34
C ALA A 75 -7.83 -1.83 1.85
N VAL A 76 -7.22 -0.70 1.46
CA VAL A 76 -6.75 -0.45 0.10
C VAL A 76 -5.32 0.08 0.12
N VAL A 77 -4.46 -0.52 -0.71
CA VAL A 77 -3.06 -0.15 -0.86
C VAL A 77 -2.71 0.10 -2.32
N GLY A 78 -1.57 0.71 -2.55
CA GLY A 78 -1.00 0.81 -3.89
C GLY A 78 -0.16 -0.41 -4.27
N CYS A 79 0.59 -0.27 -5.38
CA CYS A 79 1.49 -1.28 -5.87
C CYS A 79 2.64 -0.65 -6.64
N ASP A 80 3.87 -1.02 -6.30
CA ASP A 80 5.07 -0.60 -7.03
C ASP A 80 5.41 -1.56 -8.17
N ARG A 81 5.16 -2.87 -7.98
CA ARG A 81 5.30 -3.91 -9.03
C ARG A 81 4.45 -5.12 -8.68
N MET A 82 3.79 -5.70 -9.67
CA MET A 82 3.00 -6.91 -9.54
C MET A 82 3.47 -7.98 -10.50
N ALA A 83 3.64 -9.21 -10.01
CA ALA A 83 3.99 -10.38 -10.81
C ALA A 83 2.77 -11.01 -11.51
N ALA A 84 3.00 -11.95 -12.44
CA ALA A 84 1.96 -12.59 -13.23
C ALA A 84 0.93 -13.37 -12.40
N ASN A 85 1.33 -13.92 -11.25
CA ASN A 85 0.43 -14.64 -10.34
C ASN A 85 -0.40 -13.71 -9.42
N GLY A 86 -0.12 -12.38 -9.42
CA GLY A 86 -0.78 -11.41 -8.56
C GLY A 86 -0.04 -11.12 -7.25
N ASP A 87 1.10 -11.75 -6.97
CA ASP A 87 1.99 -11.31 -5.89
C ASP A 87 2.51 -9.91 -6.20
N PHE A 88 2.64 -9.06 -5.20
CA PHE A 88 3.05 -7.69 -5.47
C PHE A 88 3.95 -7.10 -4.40
N ALA A 89 4.83 -6.19 -4.82
CA ALA A 89 5.62 -5.35 -3.94
C ALA A 89 4.98 -3.99 -3.79
N ASN A 90 4.95 -3.51 -2.56
CA ASN A 90 4.55 -2.14 -2.22
C ASN A 90 5.35 -1.67 -1.01
N LYS A 91 5.16 -0.40 -0.62
CA LYS A 91 5.86 0.23 0.50
C LYS A 91 5.86 -0.70 1.73
N ILE A 92 7.04 -0.78 2.38
CA ILE A 92 7.23 -1.58 3.60
C ILE A 92 6.08 -1.36 4.60
N GLY A 93 5.57 -2.45 5.18
CA GLY A 93 4.39 -2.46 6.05
C GLY A 93 3.12 -2.96 5.36
N THR A 94 3.07 -3.00 4.03
CA THR A 94 1.91 -3.47 3.27
C THR A 94 1.58 -4.93 3.57
N TYR A 95 2.59 -5.80 3.65
CA TYR A 95 2.39 -7.21 4.02
C TYR A 95 1.80 -7.36 5.41
N SER A 96 2.25 -6.56 6.38
CA SER A 96 1.68 -6.55 7.73
C SER A 96 0.20 -6.19 7.73
N VAL A 97 -0.20 -5.17 6.98
CA VAL A 97 -1.62 -4.77 6.84
C VAL A 97 -2.43 -5.88 6.19
N ALA A 98 -1.91 -6.51 5.12
CA ALA A 98 -2.60 -7.62 4.43
C ALA A 98 -2.84 -8.83 5.34
N VAL A 99 -1.83 -9.24 6.12
CA VAL A 99 -1.93 -10.33 7.10
C VAL A 99 -2.98 -10.02 8.17
N ASN A 100 -2.96 -8.80 8.72
CA ASN A 100 -3.92 -8.38 9.72
C ASN A 100 -5.35 -8.30 9.15
N ALA A 101 -5.51 -7.78 7.94
CA ALA A 101 -6.80 -7.73 7.25
C ALA A 101 -7.36 -9.15 7.05
N HIS A 102 -6.53 -10.08 6.58
CA HIS A 102 -6.90 -11.48 6.39
C HIS A 102 -7.32 -12.14 7.71
N TYR A 103 -6.54 -11.95 8.78
CA TYR A 103 -6.83 -12.50 10.11
C TYR A 103 -8.18 -12.01 10.65
N HIS A 104 -8.54 -10.75 10.38
CA HIS A 104 -9.79 -10.13 10.83
C HIS A 104 -10.95 -10.26 9.83
N GLY A 105 -10.76 -10.96 8.69
CA GLY A 105 -11.78 -11.12 7.66
C GLY A 105 -12.13 -9.83 6.91
N ILE A 106 -11.23 -8.87 6.87
CA ILE A 106 -11.40 -7.57 6.22
C ILE A 106 -10.94 -7.67 4.77
N PRO A 107 -11.76 -7.26 3.78
CA PRO A 107 -11.36 -7.24 2.37
C PRO A 107 -10.13 -6.36 2.16
N PHE A 108 -9.14 -6.88 1.41
CA PHE A 108 -7.90 -6.21 1.11
C PHE A 108 -7.73 -6.04 -0.41
N TYR A 109 -7.70 -4.78 -0.87
CA TYR A 109 -7.61 -4.43 -2.28
C TYR A 109 -6.29 -3.75 -2.62
N VAL A 110 -5.83 -4.00 -3.86
CA VAL A 110 -4.63 -3.38 -4.41
C VAL A 110 -5.03 -2.52 -5.61
N ALA A 111 -4.73 -1.22 -5.57
CA ALA A 111 -5.05 -0.28 -6.65
C ALA A 111 -3.78 0.09 -7.43
N LEU A 112 -3.74 -0.23 -8.72
CA LEU A 112 -2.57 -0.02 -9.58
C LEU A 112 -2.99 0.22 -11.04
N PRO A 113 -2.13 0.87 -11.86
CA PRO A 113 -2.33 0.86 -13.31
C PRO A 113 -1.82 -0.45 -13.90
N CYS A 114 -2.38 -0.87 -15.02
CA CYS A 114 -1.91 -2.03 -15.75
C CYS A 114 -0.41 -1.98 -16.08
N SER A 115 0.17 -0.80 -16.28
CA SER A 115 1.60 -0.62 -16.54
C SER A 115 2.54 -1.04 -15.39
N THR A 116 2.00 -1.27 -14.19
CA THR A 116 2.74 -1.75 -13.03
C THR A 116 2.85 -3.28 -12.98
N ILE A 117 2.04 -3.97 -13.81
CA ILE A 117 2.00 -5.44 -13.88
C ILE A 117 3.11 -5.91 -14.81
N ASP A 118 3.97 -6.78 -14.30
CA ASP A 118 5.09 -7.38 -15.03
C ASP A 118 4.86 -8.87 -15.21
N LEU A 119 4.29 -9.24 -16.37
CA LEU A 119 4.00 -10.63 -16.70
C LEU A 119 5.25 -11.49 -16.95
N SER A 120 6.45 -10.88 -17.04
CA SER A 120 7.71 -11.61 -17.16
C SER A 120 8.17 -12.23 -15.84
N LEU A 121 7.65 -11.71 -14.70
CA LEU A 121 7.87 -12.24 -13.36
C LEU A 121 6.78 -13.26 -13.04
N ALA A 122 7.15 -14.52 -12.84
CA ALA A 122 6.19 -15.59 -12.53
C ALA A 122 5.47 -15.36 -11.19
N ASP A 123 6.23 -14.95 -10.18
CA ASP A 123 5.77 -14.73 -8.81
C ASP A 123 6.55 -13.63 -8.09
N GLY A 124 6.19 -13.36 -6.84
CA GLY A 124 6.78 -12.30 -6.03
C GLY A 124 8.26 -12.49 -5.67
N SER A 125 8.80 -13.72 -5.75
CA SER A 125 10.21 -13.99 -5.43
C SER A 125 11.17 -13.36 -6.46
N GLY A 126 10.69 -13.09 -7.66
CA GLY A 126 11.43 -12.41 -8.72
C GLY A 126 11.48 -10.88 -8.58
N ILE A 127 10.75 -10.28 -7.64
CA ILE A 127 10.70 -8.83 -7.48
C ILE A 127 11.92 -8.37 -6.65
N PRO A 128 12.83 -7.54 -7.22
CA PRO A 128 13.97 -7.03 -6.46
C PRO A 128 13.51 -6.01 -5.42
N ILE A 129 13.97 -6.16 -4.18
CA ILE A 129 13.68 -5.25 -3.08
C ILE A 129 14.92 -4.38 -2.80
N GLU A 130 14.74 -3.06 -2.88
CA GLU A 130 15.77 -2.08 -2.57
C GLU A 130 16.01 -2.01 -1.06
N GLU A 131 17.28 -2.12 -0.63
CA GLU A 131 17.70 -1.81 0.73
C GLU A 131 18.14 -0.34 0.76
N ARG A 132 17.59 0.45 1.67
CA ARG A 132 17.78 1.90 1.74
C ARG A 132 18.74 2.30 2.86
N ASP A 133 19.07 3.60 2.91
CA ASP A 133 19.96 4.16 3.92
C ASP A 133 19.43 3.88 5.33
N ARG A 134 20.32 3.36 6.17
CA ARG A 134 20.05 3.00 7.56
C ARG A 134 19.66 4.21 8.43
N ASP A 135 20.16 5.39 8.08
CA ASP A 135 19.86 6.60 8.82
C ASP A 135 18.41 7.09 8.63
N GLU A 136 17.72 6.65 7.60
CA GLU A 136 16.27 6.89 7.48
C GLU A 136 15.48 6.29 8.65
N VAL A 137 15.96 5.16 9.21
CA VAL A 137 15.33 4.52 10.37
C VAL A 137 15.87 5.08 11.69
N ARG A 138 17.19 5.35 11.76
CA ARG A 138 17.87 5.83 12.99
C ARG A 138 17.55 7.28 13.33
N THR A 139 17.12 8.07 12.34
CA THR A 139 16.87 9.49 12.51
C THR A 139 15.42 9.86 12.19
N LEU A 140 14.92 10.87 12.86
CA LEU A 140 13.62 11.46 12.58
C LEU A 140 13.76 12.97 12.56
N TYR A 141 13.47 13.62 11.42
CA TYR A 141 13.62 15.06 11.24
C TYR A 141 15.00 15.60 11.64
N GLY A 142 16.06 14.86 11.26
CA GLY A 142 17.45 15.22 11.58
C GLY A 142 17.89 14.92 13.00
N THR A 143 16.98 14.43 13.86
CA THR A 143 17.30 14.00 15.23
C THR A 143 17.54 12.51 15.26
N ARG A 144 18.68 12.09 15.80
CA ARG A 144 18.99 10.67 16.01
C ARG A 144 18.12 10.10 17.14
N THR A 145 17.40 9.02 16.85
CA THR A 145 16.47 8.36 17.76
C THR A 145 16.98 7.01 18.25
N ALA A 146 18.04 6.48 17.62
CA ALA A 146 18.63 5.19 17.97
C ALA A 146 20.15 5.32 18.20
N PRO A 147 20.77 4.43 19.00
CA PRO A 147 22.22 4.38 19.19
C PRO A 147 22.94 4.25 17.82
N GLU A 148 24.13 4.87 17.71
CA GLU A 148 24.90 4.85 16.46
C GLU A 148 25.35 3.44 16.07
N SER A 149 25.67 2.61 17.05
CA SER A 149 26.17 1.25 16.88
C SER A 149 25.08 0.21 16.59
N VAL A 150 23.78 0.59 16.64
CA VAL A 150 22.71 -0.39 16.34
C VAL A 150 22.66 -0.69 14.84
N GLU A 151 22.61 -1.98 14.49
CA GLU A 151 22.38 -2.41 13.11
C GLU A 151 20.95 -2.09 12.69
N VAL A 152 20.75 -1.80 11.38
CA VAL A 152 19.45 -1.45 10.81
C VAL A 152 19.22 -2.24 9.55
N CYS A 153 18.03 -2.79 9.43
CA CYS A 153 17.46 -3.33 8.20
C CYS A 153 16.41 -2.33 7.71
N ASN A 154 16.53 -1.86 6.48
CA ASN A 154 15.63 -0.85 5.90
C ASN A 154 15.22 -1.19 4.46
N PRO A 155 14.48 -2.31 4.24
CA PRO A 155 13.93 -2.59 2.92
C PRO A 155 12.87 -1.53 2.57
N ALA A 156 12.90 -1.02 1.34
CA ALA A 156 11.96 0.00 0.89
C ALA A 156 10.55 -0.54 0.72
N PHE A 157 10.43 -1.83 0.37
CA PHE A 157 9.20 -2.52 0.01
C PHE A 157 9.13 -3.88 0.71
N ASP A 158 7.92 -4.43 0.81
CA ASP A 158 7.70 -5.83 1.11
C ASP A 158 6.86 -6.50 0.02
N VAL A 159 6.93 -7.82 -0.08
CA VAL A 159 6.15 -8.61 -1.04
C VAL A 159 4.95 -9.21 -0.32
N THR A 160 3.78 -8.95 -0.86
CA THR A 160 2.51 -9.51 -0.37
C THR A 160 2.03 -10.61 -1.32
N PRO A 161 1.79 -11.83 -0.81
CA PRO A 161 1.22 -12.92 -1.59
C PRO A 161 -0.20 -12.59 -2.07
N HIS A 162 -0.50 -12.95 -3.31
CA HIS A 162 -1.84 -12.77 -3.91
C HIS A 162 -2.97 -13.47 -3.14
N SER A 163 -2.65 -14.52 -2.37
CA SER A 163 -3.63 -15.23 -1.54
C SER A 163 -4.25 -14.36 -0.42
N LEU A 164 -3.62 -13.24 -0.08
CA LEU A 164 -4.14 -12.26 0.87
C LEU A 164 -4.97 -11.15 0.18
N VAL A 165 -5.03 -11.14 -1.15
CA VAL A 165 -5.69 -10.09 -1.93
C VAL A 165 -7.12 -10.50 -2.28
N THR A 166 -8.08 -9.64 -1.96
CA THR A 166 -9.49 -9.81 -2.33
C THR A 166 -9.73 -9.44 -3.79
N GLY A 167 -9.12 -8.36 -4.26
CA GLY A 167 -9.24 -7.90 -5.64
C GLY A 167 -8.20 -6.85 -6.01
N ILE A 168 -7.95 -6.76 -7.31
CA ILE A 168 -7.00 -5.83 -7.93
C ILE A 168 -7.80 -4.80 -8.71
N ILE A 169 -7.65 -3.52 -8.38
CA ILE A 169 -8.35 -2.39 -9.01
C ILE A 169 -7.42 -1.75 -10.03
N THR A 170 -7.86 -1.69 -11.29
CA THR A 170 -7.11 -1.10 -12.40
C THR A 170 -7.97 -0.10 -13.16
N GLU A 171 -7.38 0.65 -14.09
CA GLU A 171 -8.12 1.51 -15.03
C GLU A 171 -9.04 0.74 -15.99
N LYS A 172 -8.84 -0.58 -16.10
CA LYS A 172 -9.69 -1.47 -16.94
C LYS A 172 -10.79 -2.18 -16.12
N GLY A 173 -10.85 -1.97 -14.82
CA GLY A 173 -11.83 -2.58 -13.92
C GLY A 173 -11.21 -3.33 -12.75
N VAL A 174 -12.05 -4.07 -12.02
CA VAL A 174 -11.64 -4.86 -10.86
C VAL A 174 -11.44 -6.32 -11.28
N ILE A 175 -10.30 -6.86 -10.90
CA ILE A 175 -9.91 -8.24 -11.19
C ILE A 175 -10.01 -9.04 -9.88
N TYR A 176 -10.68 -10.17 -9.94
CA TYR A 176 -10.81 -11.12 -8.82
C TYR A 176 -10.05 -12.42 -9.11
N PRO A 177 -9.77 -13.24 -8.09
CA PRO A 177 -9.16 -14.56 -8.31
C PRO A 177 -9.97 -15.43 -9.30
N PRO A 178 -9.30 -16.32 -10.07
CA PRO A 178 -7.87 -16.61 -10.06
C PRO A 178 -7.06 -15.54 -10.81
N PHE A 179 -6.11 -14.91 -10.11
CA PHE A 179 -5.41 -13.74 -10.62
C PHE A 179 -4.54 -14.03 -11.83
N GLN A 180 -3.78 -15.12 -11.84
CA GLN A 180 -2.87 -15.44 -12.93
C GLN A 180 -3.58 -15.50 -14.29
N GLU A 181 -4.72 -16.18 -14.36
CA GLU A 181 -5.51 -16.28 -15.57
C GLU A 181 -6.15 -14.94 -15.97
N ASN A 182 -6.69 -14.24 -14.97
CA ASN A 182 -7.46 -13.03 -15.21
C ASN A 182 -6.55 -11.84 -15.53
N LEU A 183 -5.32 -11.78 -14.98
CA LEU A 183 -4.30 -10.82 -15.38
C LEU A 183 -3.83 -11.06 -16.82
N GLN A 184 -3.59 -12.31 -17.22
CA GLN A 184 -3.22 -12.64 -18.61
C GLN A 184 -4.28 -12.20 -19.62
N LYS A 185 -5.56 -12.41 -19.33
CA LYS A 185 -6.68 -11.96 -20.20
C LYS A 185 -6.75 -10.44 -20.35
N LEU A 186 -6.22 -9.69 -19.41
CA LEU A 186 -6.22 -8.22 -19.47
C LEU A 186 -5.29 -7.66 -20.54
N PHE A 187 -4.26 -8.43 -20.94
CA PHE A 187 -3.21 -8.03 -21.88
C PHE A 187 -3.26 -8.78 -23.22
N GLY A 188 -4.09 -9.80 -23.37
CA GLY A 188 -4.36 -10.52 -24.63
C GLY A 188 -5.57 -9.95 -25.33
#